data_b432066ec40cbfd707dd8150f612bc3b
#
_entry.id   b432066ec40cbfd707dd8150f612bc3b
#
_cell.length_a   1.000
_cell.length_b   1.000
_cell.length_c   1.000
_cell.angle_alpha   90.00
_cell.angle_beta   90.00
_cell.angle_gamma   90.00
#
_symmetry.space_group_name_H-M   'P 1'
#
loop_
_entity.id
_entity.type
_entity.pdbx_description
1 polymer ?
#
loop_
_entity_poly.entity_id
_entity_poly.type
_entity_poly.pdbx_seq_one_letter_code
_entity_poly.pdbx_strand_id
1 'polypeptide(L)'
;MRVWHSLDEVPSDLGRTVVVIGNFDGVHLGHQHVIGRARELADAEGLRVVAVTFDPHPMAVLRPDHAPLTLTDLPTRCHLLLEAGADDVFVIPFSREIADWTPAEFIDRVLVDGLHARHVVVGANFRFGNRAAGDVGTLVAAGEAGGFEVDGVALDGGPQVWSSTYVRTCLTAGDVEGAAEALGRPYGVIGEVIEGDRRGRELGFPTANVPVRELAVPADGVYAGWLRVLEDGEPQPAAISVGTNPTFDGVRDRRVEAYVLDRTDLDLYGRRVEVSFVGRIRGMVKFDGIDELVTTIRDDVDRTRALLGLTT
;
A
#
# COMPACT_ATOMS: atom_id res chain seq x y z
N MET A 1 3.87 0.94 19.85
CA MET A 1 3.57 0.48 18.50
C MET A 1 3.84 -1.00 18.42
N ARG A 2 2.86 -1.84 18.18
CA ARG A 2 2.99 -3.29 18.10
C ARG A 2 2.20 -3.80 16.90
N VAL A 3 2.69 -4.87 16.27
CA VAL A 3 1.97 -5.61 15.24
C VAL A 3 1.78 -7.02 15.77
N TRP A 4 0.55 -7.48 15.86
CA TRP A 4 0.18 -8.82 16.34
C TRP A 4 -0.35 -9.67 15.18
N HIS A 5 0.03 -10.92 15.13
CA HIS A 5 -0.36 -11.90 14.13
C HIS A 5 -1.27 -13.00 14.66
N SER A 6 -1.47 -13.03 15.98
CA SER A 6 -2.44 -13.91 16.66
C SER A 6 -3.03 -13.21 17.86
N LEU A 7 -4.20 -13.67 18.31
CA LEU A 7 -4.82 -13.17 19.55
C LEU A 7 -3.98 -13.44 20.79
N ASP A 8 -3.16 -14.49 20.78
CA ASP A 8 -2.25 -14.83 21.87
C ASP A 8 -1.11 -13.82 22.05
N GLU A 9 -0.80 -13.03 21.01
CA GLU A 9 0.19 -11.94 21.08
C GLU A 9 -0.39 -10.64 21.65
N VAL A 10 -1.72 -10.54 21.73
CA VAL A 10 -2.40 -9.36 22.28
C VAL A 10 -2.18 -9.34 23.81
N PRO A 11 -1.65 -8.24 24.37
CA PRO A 11 -1.41 -8.15 25.81
C PRO A 11 -2.71 -8.28 26.62
N SER A 12 -2.69 -9.09 27.65
CA SER A 12 -3.85 -9.28 28.54
C SER A 12 -4.24 -8.00 29.31
N ASP A 13 -3.34 -7.02 29.37
CA ASP A 13 -3.54 -5.70 29.99
C ASP A 13 -3.83 -4.59 28.96
N LEU A 14 -4.20 -4.94 27.72
CA LEU A 14 -4.49 -3.97 26.64
C LEU A 14 -5.59 -2.97 27.05
N GLY A 15 -6.52 -3.37 27.89
CA GLY A 15 -7.69 -2.56 28.28
C GLY A 15 -8.71 -2.46 27.15
N ARG A 16 -9.63 -1.48 27.27
CA ARG A 16 -10.65 -1.22 26.24
C ARG A 16 -10.01 -0.50 25.06
N THR A 17 -10.51 -0.77 23.85
CA THR A 17 -9.93 -0.22 22.61
C THR A 17 -10.98 0.39 21.69
N VAL A 18 -10.51 1.22 20.77
CA VAL A 18 -11.25 1.61 19.56
C VAL A 18 -10.70 0.79 18.40
N VAL A 19 -11.54 -0.04 17.80
CA VAL A 19 -11.14 -0.96 16.73
C VAL A 19 -11.57 -0.40 15.37
N VAL A 20 -10.65 -0.33 14.42
CA VAL A 20 -10.96 -0.08 13.00
C VAL A 20 -10.71 -1.34 12.19
N ILE A 21 -11.59 -1.66 11.23
CA ILE A 21 -11.49 -2.92 10.47
C ILE A 21 -11.51 -2.63 8.97
N GLY A 22 -10.56 -3.20 8.25
CA GLY A 22 -10.53 -3.10 6.78
C GLY A 22 -9.37 -3.86 6.16
N ASN A 23 -9.40 -4.05 4.85
CA ASN A 23 -8.23 -4.56 4.12
C ASN A 23 -7.10 -3.55 4.12
N PHE A 24 -7.41 -2.28 4.19
CA PHE A 24 -6.48 -1.15 4.25
C PHE A 24 -5.39 -1.15 3.18
N ASP A 25 -5.65 -1.81 2.05
CA ASP A 25 -4.67 -1.88 0.98
C ASP A 25 -4.45 -0.50 0.36
N GLY A 26 -3.20 -0.02 0.43
CA GLY A 26 -2.79 1.32 0.02
C GLY A 26 -3.03 2.42 1.04
N VAL A 27 -3.80 2.21 2.11
CA VAL A 27 -4.16 3.20 3.14
C VAL A 27 -4.50 4.57 2.53
N HIS A 28 -5.46 4.57 1.59
CA HIS A 28 -5.94 5.77 0.88
C HIS A 28 -6.72 6.72 1.81
N LEU A 29 -7.00 7.95 1.35
CA LEU A 29 -7.65 8.98 2.15
C LEU A 29 -8.96 8.52 2.80
N GLY A 30 -9.76 7.67 2.13
CA GLY A 30 -10.95 7.07 2.73
C GLY A 30 -10.65 6.17 3.93
N HIS A 31 -9.54 5.41 3.90
CA HIS A 31 -9.07 4.64 5.06
C HIS A 31 -8.56 5.56 6.17
N GLN A 32 -7.77 6.58 5.82
CA GLN A 32 -7.26 7.56 6.78
C GLN A 32 -8.39 8.30 7.50
N HIS A 33 -9.49 8.61 6.79
CA HIS A 33 -10.68 9.23 7.39
C HIS A 33 -11.34 8.32 8.46
N VAL A 34 -11.50 7.02 8.17
CA VAL A 34 -12.03 6.05 9.15
C VAL A 34 -11.10 5.93 10.37
N ILE A 35 -9.79 5.89 10.16
CA ILE A 35 -8.80 5.82 11.25
C ILE A 35 -8.80 7.12 12.05
N GLY A 36 -8.86 8.28 11.38
CA GLY A 36 -8.96 9.60 12.03
C GLY A 36 -10.17 9.71 12.95
N ARG A 37 -11.33 9.18 12.50
CA ARG A 37 -12.53 9.12 13.34
C ARG A 37 -12.34 8.23 14.58
N ALA A 38 -11.68 7.10 14.44
CA ALA A 38 -11.33 6.23 15.57
C ALA A 38 -10.36 6.94 16.54
N ARG A 39 -9.41 7.71 16.02
CA ARG A 39 -8.48 8.49 16.85
C ARG A 39 -9.20 9.54 17.70
N GLU A 40 -10.18 10.26 17.11
CA GLU A 40 -11.01 11.23 17.86
C GLU A 40 -11.73 10.56 19.03
N LEU A 41 -12.36 9.40 18.82
CA LEU A 41 -13.05 8.66 19.88
C LEU A 41 -12.07 8.18 20.95
N ALA A 42 -10.92 7.66 20.52
CA ALA A 42 -9.90 7.16 21.42
C ALA A 42 -9.31 8.27 22.29
N ASP A 43 -9.04 9.45 21.71
CA ASP A 43 -8.51 10.61 22.45
C ASP A 43 -9.51 11.12 23.49
N ALA A 44 -10.81 11.11 23.18
CA ALA A 44 -11.84 11.56 24.09
C ALA A 44 -11.99 10.67 25.34
N GLU A 45 -11.71 9.37 25.22
CA GLU A 45 -11.86 8.38 26.30
C GLU A 45 -10.51 7.86 26.85
N GLY A 46 -9.38 8.31 26.32
CA GLY A 46 -8.05 7.82 26.73
C GLY A 46 -7.78 6.37 26.32
N LEU A 47 -8.33 5.93 25.18
CA LEU A 47 -8.24 4.57 24.65
C LEU A 47 -7.14 4.45 23.59
N ARG A 48 -6.82 3.21 23.23
CA ARG A 48 -5.92 2.91 22.12
C ARG A 48 -6.72 2.57 20.85
N VAL A 49 -6.19 2.99 19.70
CA VAL A 49 -6.72 2.58 18.39
C VAL A 49 -6.00 1.34 17.91
N VAL A 50 -6.75 0.27 17.65
CA VAL A 50 -6.24 -0.97 17.05
C VAL A 50 -6.80 -1.11 15.63
N ALA A 51 -5.91 -1.12 14.64
CA ALA A 51 -6.29 -1.38 13.26
C ALA A 51 -6.25 -2.89 12.97
N VAL A 52 -7.38 -3.46 12.58
CA VAL A 52 -7.51 -4.87 12.19
C VAL A 52 -7.43 -4.96 10.67
N THR A 53 -6.44 -5.68 10.18
CA THR A 53 -6.25 -5.96 8.74
C THR A 53 -6.05 -7.45 8.49
N PHE A 54 -5.97 -7.85 7.22
CA PHE A 54 -5.91 -9.25 6.81
C PHE A 54 -4.68 -9.51 5.93
N ASP A 55 -4.00 -10.63 6.19
CA ASP A 55 -2.92 -11.09 5.34
C ASP A 55 -2.93 -12.63 5.26
N PRO A 56 -2.93 -13.22 4.03
CA PRO A 56 -3.04 -12.55 2.74
C PRO A 56 -4.37 -11.84 2.53
N HIS A 57 -4.46 -11.03 1.47
CA HIS A 57 -5.70 -10.35 1.08
C HIS A 57 -6.83 -11.36 0.91
N PRO A 58 -8.04 -11.15 1.48
CA PRO A 58 -9.12 -12.13 1.45
C PRO A 58 -9.44 -12.68 0.06
N MET A 59 -9.39 -11.85 -0.98
CA MET A 59 -9.60 -12.32 -2.36
C MET A 59 -8.51 -13.28 -2.85
N ALA A 60 -7.29 -13.20 -2.34
CA ALA A 60 -6.22 -14.14 -2.71
C ALA A 60 -6.51 -15.56 -2.21
N VAL A 61 -7.25 -15.70 -1.11
CA VAL A 61 -7.68 -17.00 -0.56
C VAL A 61 -8.99 -17.48 -1.17
N LEU A 62 -9.97 -16.57 -1.32
CA LEU A 62 -11.33 -16.92 -1.74
C LEU A 62 -11.45 -17.08 -3.26
N ARG A 63 -10.77 -16.24 -4.04
CA ARG A 63 -10.81 -16.21 -5.52
C ARG A 63 -9.43 -15.84 -6.07
N PRO A 64 -8.41 -16.71 -5.97
CA PRO A 64 -7.02 -16.40 -6.35
C PRO A 64 -6.89 -15.90 -7.80
N ASP A 65 -7.65 -16.45 -8.73
CA ASP A 65 -7.62 -16.04 -10.14
C ASP A 65 -8.19 -14.62 -10.39
N HIS A 66 -8.87 -14.04 -9.40
CA HIS A 66 -9.47 -12.70 -9.43
C HIS A 66 -8.91 -11.78 -8.34
N ALA A 67 -7.89 -12.23 -7.63
CA ALA A 67 -7.25 -11.40 -6.62
C ALA A 67 -6.54 -10.20 -7.28
N PRO A 68 -6.81 -8.98 -6.82
CA PRO A 68 -6.07 -7.83 -7.33
C PRO A 68 -4.63 -7.87 -6.83
N LEU A 69 -3.70 -7.34 -7.63
CA LEU A 69 -2.36 -7.02 -7.13
C LEU A 69 -2.49 -6.04 -5.95
N THR A 70 -1.70 -6.25 -4.90
CA THR A 70 -1.74 -5.39 -3.70
C THR A 70 -1.09 -4.04 -3.99
N LEU A 71 -1.59 -2.99 -3.34
CA LEU A 71 -0.99 -1.65 -3.43
C LEU A 71 0.19 -1.50 -2.49
N THR A 72 0.18 -2.24 -1.38
CA THR A 72 1.24 -2.23 -0.37
C THR A 72 1.51 -3.65 0.13
N ASP A 73 2.77 -3.98 0.37
CA ASP A 73 3.11 -5.17 1.17
C ASP A 73 2.64 -5.00 2.63
N LEU A 74 2.64 -6.09 3.39
CA LEU A 74 2.17 -6.07 4.78
C LEU A 74 2.99 -5.12 5.68
N PRO A 75 4.33 -5.12 5.66
CA PRO A 75 5.11 -4.19 6.49
C PRO A 75 4.79 -2.73 6.20
N THR A 76 4.71 -2.35 4.92
CA THR A 76 4.36 -0.98 4.49
C THR A 76 2.94 -0.62 4.93
N ARG A 77 1.98 -1.52 4.76
CA ARG A 77 0.59 -1.30 5.19
C ARG A 77 0.50 -1.09 6.69
N CYS A 78 1.18 -1.91 7.50
CA CYS A 78 1.22 -1.71 8.96
C CYS A 78 1.83 -0.36 9.33
N HIS A 79 2.93 0.03 8.70
CA HIS A 79 3.57 1.34 8.93
C HIS A 79 2.61 2.50 8.61
N LEU A 80 1.95 2.46 7.46
CA LEU A 80 0.99 3.48 7.05
C LEU A 80 -0.25 3.55 7.96
N LEU A 81 -0.70 2.43 8.52
CA LEU A 81 -1.80 2.41 9.50
C LEU A 81 -1.40 3.13 10.80
N LEU A 82 -0.16 2.91 11.26
CA LEU A 82 0.38 3.58 12.43
C LEU A 82 0.56 5.09 12.18
N GLU A 83 1.06 5.48 11.01
CA GLU A 83 1.16 6.90 10.60
C GLU A 83 -0.22 7.57 10.50
N ALA A 84 -1.24 6.83 10.08
CA ALA A 84 -2.61 7.33 9.97
C ALA A 84 -3.31 7.52 11.34
N GLY A 85 -2.69 7.07 12.44
CA GLY A 85 -3.19 7.29 13.80
C GLY A 85 -3.60 6.04 14.57
N ALA A 86 -3.33 4.83 14.07
CA ALA A 86 -3.46 3.62 14.87
C ALA A 86 -2.29 3.52 15.87
N ASP A 87 -2.57 3.03 17.09
CA ASP A 87 -1.53 2.74 18.08
C ASP A 87 -0.90 1.38 17.87
N ASP A 88 -1.72 0.40 17.45
CA ASP A 88 -1.30 -0.97 17.20
C ASP A 88 -2.04 -1.55 15.98
N VAL A 89 -1.49 -2.60 15.39
CA VAL A 89 -2.10 -3.30 14.25
C VAL A 89 -2.28 -4.77 14.60
N PHE A 90 -3.49 -5.29 14.39
CA PHE A 90 -3.78 -6.71 14.45
C PHE A 90 -3.97 -7.26 13.04
N VAL A 91 -3.07 -8.14 12.63
CA VAL A 91 -3.08 -8.80 11.32
C VAL A 91 -3.72 -10.17 11.47
N ILE A 92 -4.89 -10.34 10.92
CA ILE A 92 -5.55 -11.66 10.87
C ILE A 92 -4.91 -12.49 9.75
N PRO A 93 -4.32 -13.66 10.07
CA PRO A 93 -3.79 -14.59 9.06
C PRO A 93 -4.94 -15.24 8.30
N PHE A 94 -5.41 -14.55 7.23
CA PHE A 94 -6.64 -14.89 6.56
C PHE A 94 -6.54 -16.24 5.86
N SER A 95 -7.43 -17.16 6.21
CA SER A 95 -7.50 -18.52 5.69
C SER A 95 -8.93 -18.89 5.33
N ARG A 96 -9.12 -20.06 4.70
CA ARG A 96 -10.47 -20.60 4.45
C ARG A 96 -11.22 -20.86 5.74
N GLU A 97 -10.55 -21.29 6.79
CA GLU A 97 -11.15 -21.50 8.12
C GLU A 97 -11.72 -20.18 8.66
N ILE A 98 -10.95 -19.09 8.60
CA ILE A 98 -11.40 -17.76 9.05
C ILE A 98 -12.51 -17.23 8.13
N ALA A 99 -12.44 -17.51 6.84
CA ALA A 99 -13.49 -17.14 5.88
C ALA A 99 -14.85 -17.84 6.15
N ASP A 100 -14.82 -18.97 6.83
CA ASP A 100 -16.02 -19.72 7.22
C ASP A 100 -16.63 -19.24 8.55
N TRP A 101 -15.94 -18.37 9.29
CA TRP A 101 -16.49 -17.80 10.53
C TRP A 101 -17.77 -16.99 10.24
N THR A 102 -18.80 -17.26 11.02
CA THR A 102 -20.00 -16.44 11.03
C THR A 102 -19.69 -15.01 11.52
N PRO A 103 -20.53 -14.02 11.21
CA PRO A 103 -20.39 -12.69 11.79
C PRO A 103 -20.30 -12.70 13.32
N ALA A 104 -21.09 -13.55 14.01
CA ALA A 104 -21.06 -13.67 15.46
C ALA A 104 -19.70 -14.19 15.97
N GLU A 105 -19.17 -15.26 15.36
CA GLU A 105 -17.86 -15.79 15.75
C GLU A 105 -16.73 -14.77 15.56
N PHE A 106 -16.77 -13.97 14.50
CA PHE A 106 -15.81 -12.90 14.30
C PHE A 106 -15.93 -11.82 15.39
N ILE A 107 -17.14 -11.40 15.71
CA ILE A 107 -17.40 -10.40 16.75
C ILE A 107 -16.91 -10.89 18.09
N ASP A 108 -17.34 -12.08 18.51
CA ASP A 108 -17.00 -12.63 19.82
C ASP A 108 -15.51 -12.82 19.96
N ARG A 109 -14.86 -13.54 19.03
CA ARG A 109 -13.44 -13.87 19.11
C ARG A 109 -12.51 -12.67 18.97
N VAL A 110 -12.80 -11.78 18.01
CA VAL A 110 -11.88 -10.69 17.68
C VAL A 110 -12.20 -9.41 18.44
N LEU A 111 -13.48 -8.99 18.43
CA LEU A 111 -13.84 -7.67 18.96
C LEU A 111 -14.07 -7.70 20.47
N VAL A 112 -14.77 -8.72 20.97
CA VAL A 112 -15.16 -8.80 22.39
C VAL A 112 -14.03 -9.42 23.21
N ASP A 113 -13.67 -10.67 22.93
CA ASP A 113 -12.72 -11.45 23.74
C ASP A 113 -11.28 -11.06 23.44
N GLY A 114 -10.96 -10.78 22.16
CA GLY A 114 -9.57 -10.54 21.73
C GLY A 114 -9.11 -9.10 21.94
N LEU A 115 -9.86 -8.12 21.43
CA LEU A 115 -9.44 -6.72 21.42
C LEU A 115 -10.20 -5.85 22.42
N HIS A 116 -11.15 -6.41 23.17
CA HIS A 116 -11.94 -5.69 24.18
C HIS A 116 -12.54 -4.38 23.67
N ALA A 117 -13.14 -4.43 22.47
CA ALA A 117 -13.65 -3.24 21.80
C ALA A 117 -14.61 -2.44 22.68
N ARG A 118 -14.38 -1.13 22.79
CA ARG A 118 -15.31 -0.14 23.32
C ARG A 118 -16.03 0.57 22.18
N HIS A 119 -15.31 0.85 21.11
CA HIS A 119 -15.87 1.36 19.86
C HIS A 119 -15.35 0.55 18.69
N VAL A 120 -16.20 0.35 17.69
CA VAL A 120 -15.87 -0.25 16.40
C VAL A 120 -16.17 0.76 15.31
N VAL A 121 -15.16 1.20 14.58
CA VAL A 121 -15.29 2.20 13.52
C VAL A 121 -15.01 1.53 12.17
N VAL A 122 -15.95 1.61 11.26
CA VAL A 122 -15.87 0.97 9.94
C VAL A 122 -16.48 1.87 8.86
N GLY A 123 -16.08 1.67 7.60
CA GLY A 123 -16.78 2.32 6.50
C GLY A 123 -18.24 1.89 6.41
N ALA A 124 -19.15 2.77 6.01
CA ALA A 124 -20.60 2.49 5.94
C ALA A 124 -20.95 1.30 5.01
N ASN A 125 -20.08 0.94 4.08
CA ASN A 125 -20.24 -0.20 3.17
C ASN A 125 -19.53 -1.48 3.66
N PHE A 126 -19.05 -1.53 4.89
CA PHE A 126 -18.28 -2.65 5.43
C PHE A 126 -19.11 -3.95 5.42
N ARG A 127 -18.45 -5.05 5.00
CA ARG A 127 -19.00 -6.40 4.98
C ARG A 127 -17.99 -7.38 5.57
N PHE A 128 -18.45 -8.35 6.34
CA PHE A 128 -17.61 -9.32 7.02
C PHE A 128 -18.32 -10.67 7.28
N GLY A 129 -17.57 -11.62 7.79
CA GLY A 129 -18.04 -12.98 8.06
C GLY A 129 -18.29 -13.81 6.81
N ASN A 130 -18.68 -15.05 6.99
CA ASN A 130 -18.91 -16.00 5.91
C ASN A 130 -19.85 -15.42 4.85
N ARG A 131 -19.44 -15.47 3.58
CA ARG A 131 -20.17 -14.93 2.42
C ARG A 131 -20.58 -13.46 2.55
N ALA A 132 -19.84 -12.67 3.33
CA ALA A 132 -20.14 -11.26 3.59
C ALA A 132 -21.55 -11.05 4.20
N ALA A 133 -21.99 -11.98 5.06
CA ALA A 133 -23.32 -11.95 5.66
C ALA A 133 -23.49 -10.84 6.71
N GLY A 134 -22.39 -10.41 7.35
CA GLY A 134 -22.39 -9.31 8.31
C GLY A 134 -22.19 -7.94 7.64
N ASP A 135 -22.80 -6.92 8.23
CA ASP A 135 -22.71 -5.51 7.85
C ASP A 135 -22.66 -4.60 9.09
N VAL A 136 -22.71 -3.28 8.89
CA VAL A 136 -22.73 -2.29 9.97
C VAL A 136 -23.94 -2.51 10.90
N GLY A 137 -25.13 -2.83 10.36
CA GLY A 137 -26.31 -3.13 11.16
C GLY A 137 -26.11 -4.35 12.05
N THR A 138 -25.45 -5.38 11.55
CA THR A 138 -25.06 -6.58 12.33
C THR A 138 -24.13 -6.22 13.49
N LEU A 139 -23.13 -5.33 13.25
CA LEU A 139 -22.25 -4.85 14.31
C LEU A 139 -23.00 -4.04 15.37
N VAL A 140 -23.91 -3.15 14.96
CA VAL A 140 -24.72 -2.33 15.88
C VAL A 140 -25.58 -3.23 16.78
N ALA A 141 -26.29 -4.20 16.19
CA ALA A 141 -27.12 -5.13 16.97
C ALA A 141 -26.29 -5.97 17.95
N ALA A 142 -25.10 -6.40 17.56
CA ALA A 142 -24.19 -7.15 18.43
C ALA A 142 -23.55 -6.26 19.52
N GLY A 143 -23.33 -4.98 19.23
CA GLY A 143 -22.75 -4.01 20.17
C GLY A 143 -23.61 -3.80 21.41
N GLU A 144 -24.94 -3.83 21.27
CA GLU A 144 -25.89 -3.72 22.39
C GLU A 144 -25.67 -4.84 23.42
N ALA A 145 -25.41 -6.08 22.96
CA ALA A 145 -25.15 -7.21 23.83
C ALA A 145 -23.66 -7.32 24.26
N GLY A 146 -22.74 -7.00 23.36
CA GLY A 146 -21.28 -7.09 23.56
C GLY A 146 -20.68 -5.90 24.32
N GLY A 147 -21.44 -4.83 24.57
CA GLY A 147 -21.00 -3.65 25.32
C GLY A 147 -20.02 -2.76 24.55
N PHE A 148 -20.15 -2.66 23.22
CA PHE A 148 -19.41 -1.75 22.38
C PHE A 148 -20.34 -0.90 21.49
N GLU A 149 -19.86 0.27 21.11
CA GLU A 149 -20.55 1.18 20.21
C GLU A 149 -20.00 1.06 18.78
N VAL A 150 -20.82 1.34 17.77
CA VAL A 150 -20.43 1.23 16.37
C VAL A 150 -20.62 2.55 15.64
N ASP A 151 -19.57 3.00 14.97
CA ASP A 151 -19.59 4.17 14.10
C ASP A 151 -19.36 3.75 12.64
N GLY A 152 -20.42 3.86 11.82
CA GLY A 152 -20.39 3.60 10.38
C GLY A 152 -20.05 4.88 9.63
N VAL A 153 -18.78 5.10 9.34
CA VAL A 153 -18.29 6.32 8.70
C VAL A 153 -18.71 6.38 7.24
N ALA A 154 -19.41 7.44 6.84
CA ALA A 154 -19.73 7.70 5.45
C ALA A 154 -18.43 7.89 4.64
N LEU A 155 -18.39 7.30 3.43
CA LEU A 155 -17.22 7.40 2.55
C LEU A 155 -17.28 8.67 1.67
N ASP A 156 -18.02 9.67 2.09
CA ASP A 156 -18.30 10.91 1.36
C ASP A 156 -17.15 11.91 1.58
N GLY A 157 -16.06 11.72 0.86
CA GLY A 157 -14.84 12.53 1.04
C GLY A 157 -14.50 13.45 -0.14
N GLY A 158 -15.47 13.88 -0.96
CA GLY A 158 -15.16 14.77 -2.08
C GLY A 158 -15.91 14.41 -3.37
N PRO A 159 -15.55 15.02 -4.50
CA PRO A 159 -16.20 14.77 -5.80
C PRO A 159 -16.00 13.32 -6.29
N GLN A 160 -15.18 12.54 -5.63
CA GLN A 160 -14.84 11.17 -6.01
C GLN A 160 -14.66 10.27 -4.77
N VAL A 161 -15.19 9.05 -4.83
CA VAL A 161 -14.98 8.04 -3.77
C VAL A 161 -13.59 7.44 -3.90
N TRP A 162 -12.71 7.77 -2.95
CA TRP A 162 -11.37 7.18 -2.88
C TRP A 162 -11.46 5.70 -2.48
N SER A 163 -10.84 4.84 -3.28
CA SER A 163 -10.82 3.39 -3.03
C SER A 163 -9.55 2.74 -3.57
N SER A 164 -9.18 1.57 -3.04
CA SER A 164 -8.05 0.79 -3.58
C SER A 164 -8.28 0.43 -5.07
N THR A 165 -9.53 0.24 -5.49
CA THR A 165 -9.88 0.01 -6.90
C THR A 165 -9.58 1.24 -7.75
N TYR A 166 -9.92 2.44 -7.28
CA TYR A 166 -9.61 3.68 -7.99
C TYR A 166 -8.09 3.87 -8.14
N VAL A 167 -7.33 3.69 -7.06
CA VAL A 167 -5.85 3.77 -7.10
C VAL A 167 -5.29 2.79 -8.14
N ARG A 168 -5.75 1.54 -8.17
CA ARG A 168 -5.31 0.56 -9.19
C ARG A 168 -5.68 0.98 -10.61
N THR A 169 -6.85 1.59 -10.80
CA THR A 169 -7.27 2.12 -12.12
C THR A 169 -6.32 3.22 -12.59
N CYS A 170 -5.99 4.17 -11.72
CA CYS A 170 -5.02 5.23 -12.00
C CYS A 170 -3.64 4.63 -12.36
N LEU A 171 -3.12 3.71 -11.55
CA LEU A 171 -1.84 3.06 -11.82
C LEU A 171 -1.85 2.32 -13.17
N THR A 172 -2.93 1.58 -13.48
CA THR A 172 -3.07 0.86 -14.76
C THR A 172 -3.08 1.81 -15.96
N ALA A 173 -3.60 3.02 -15.78
CA ALA A 173 -3.56 4.08 -16.81
C ALA A 173 -2.20 4.81 -16.85
N GLY A 174 -1.35 4.64 -15.86
CA GLY A 174 -0.11 5.40 -15.67
C GLY A 174 -0.33 6.80 -15.10
N ASP A 175 -1.50 7.05 -14.56
CA ASP A 175 -1.89 8.28 -13.86
C ASP A 175 -1.45 8.19 -12.39
N VAL A 176 -0.17 8.48 -12.16
CA VAL A 176 0.41 8.43 -10.81
C VAL A 176 0.00 9.63 -9.96
N GLU A 177 -0.34 10.75 -10.60
CA GLU A 177 -0.88 11.95 -9.97
C GLU A 177 -2.27 11.68 -9.37
N GLY A 178 -3.19 11.08 -10.15
CA GLY A 178 -4.51 10.69 -9.65
C GLY A 178 -4.44 9.61 -8.56
N ALA A 179 -3.48 8.69 -8.65
CA ALA A 179 -3.22 7.74 -7.57
C ALA A 179 -2.74 8.46 -6.30
N ALA A 180 -1.85 9.45 -6.43
CA ALA A 180 -1.33 10.22 -5.30
C ALA A 180 -2.43 11.08 -4.64
N GLU A 181 -3.34 11.67 -5.41
CA GLU A 181 -4.51 12.38 -4.87
C GLU A 181 -5.36 11.47 -3.97
N ALA A 182 -5.63 10.24 -4.43
CA ALA A 182 -6.42 9.27 -3.66
C ALA A 182 -5.72 8.77 -2.40
N LEU A 183 -4.39 8.67 -2.44
CA LEU A 183 -3.56 8.19 -1.34
C LEU A 183 -3.20 9.29 -0.34
N GLY A 184 -3.25 10.56 -0.74
CA GLY A 184 -2.72 11.70 0.03
C GLY A 184 -1.18 11.75 0.07
N ARG A 185 -0.50 10.94 -0.76
CA ARG A 185 0.95 10.85 -0.92
C ARG A 185 1.33 10.24 -2.26
N PRO A 186 2.57 10.44 -2.78
CA PRO A 186 3.03 9.71 -3.95
C PRO A 186 2.90 8.20 -3.76
N TYR A 187 2.48 7.49 -4.81
CA TYR A 187 2.50 6.04 -4.81
C TYR A 187 3.95 5.54 -4.85
N GLY A 188 4.29 4.58 -4.01
CA GLY A 188 5.62 3.99 -3.94
C GLY A 188 5.60 2.47 -3.83
N VAL A 189 6.67 1.85 -4.30
CA VAL A 189 6.94 0.42 -4.12
C VAL A 189 8.22 0.25 -3.30
N ILE A 190 8.19 -0.74 -2.41
CA ILE A 190 9.34 -1.10 -1.58
C ILE A 190 9.84 -2.47 -2.01
N GLY A 191 11.16 -2.59 -2.16
CA GLY A 191 11.79 -3.86 -2.46
C GLY A 191 13.30 -3.84 -2.25
N GLU A 192 13.91 -5.02 -2.32
CA GLU A 192 15.34 -5.18 -2.29
C GLU A 192 15.93 -4.99 -3.69
N VAL A 193 16.98 -4.22 -3.81
CA VAL A 193 17.65 -4.00 -5.09
C VAL A 193 18.43 -5.24 -5.49
N ILE A 194 18.09 -5.79 -6.64
CA ILE A 194 18.75 -6.97 -7.22
C ILE A 194 19.63 -6.59 -8.42
N GLU A 195 20.52 -7.49 -8.80
CA GLU A 195 21.28 -7.34 -10.04
C GLU A 195 20.36 -7.41 -11.25
N GLY A 196 20.48 -6.44 -12.16
CA GLY A 196 19.84 -6.42 -13.48
C GLY A 196 20.83 -6.71 -14.61
N ASP A 197 20.41 -6.43 -15.84
CA ASP A 197 21.19 -6.69 -17.07
C ASP A 197 22.45 -5.83 -17.23
N ARG A 198 22.71 -4.87 -16.31
CA ARG A 198 23.87 -3.93 -16.27
C ARG A 198 24.04 -3.05 -17.52
N ARG A 199 23.13 -3.10 -18.51
CA ARG A 199 23.21 -2.31 -19.76
C ARG A 199 23.22 -0.80 -19.50
N GLY A 200 22.42 -0.32 -18.55
CA GLY A 200 22.41 1.09 -18.15
C GLY A 200 23.77 1.57 -17.63
N ARG A 201 24.47 0.72 -16.86
CA ARG A 201 25.80 1.08 -16.34
C ARG A 201 26.83 1.30 -17.45
N GLU A 202 26.81 0.48 -18.50
CA GLU A 202 27.71 0.63 -19.67
C GLU A 202 27.45 1.92 -20.45
N LEU A 203 26.21 2.41 -20.41
CA LEU A 203 25.77 3.65 -21.05
C LEU A 203 25.90 4.89 -20.13
N GLY A 204 26.38 4.73 -18.89
CA GLY A 204 26.52 5.82 -17.93
C GLY A 204 25.30 6.13 -17.07
N PHE A 205 24.25 5.28 -17.15
CA PHE A 205 23.01 5.42 -16.39
C PHE A 205 22.74 4.16 -15.52
N PRO A 206 23.50 3.95 -14.42
CA PRO A 206 23.30 2.79 -13.56
C PRO A 206 21.93 2.85 -12.89
N THR A 207 21.16 1.74 -12.96
CA THR A 207 19.82 1.64 -12.39
C THR A 207 19.77 0.67 -11.22
N ALA A 208 18.98 1.01 -10.21
CA ALA A 208 18.53 0.09 -9.16
C ALA A 208 17.32 -0.70 -9.68
N ASN A 209 17.44 -2.03 -9.69
CA ASN A 209 16.39 -2.93 -10.16
C ASN A 209 15.59 -3.45 -8.96
N VAL A 210 14.30 -3.11 -8.90
CA VAL A 210 13.39 -3.51 -7.82
C VAL A 210 12.33 -4.47 -8.39
N PRO A 211 12.34 -5.75 -8.00
CA PRO A 211 11.31 -6.71 -8.39
C PRO A 211 9.98 -6.41 -7.71
N VAL A 212 8.87 -6.50 -8.46
CA VAL A 212 7.53 -6.08 -7.98
C VAL A 212 6.46 -7.13 -8.28
N ARG A 213 6.74 -8.40 -8.00
CA ARG A 213 5.93 -9.55 -8.44
C ARG A 213 4.46 -9.51 -8.02
N GLU A 214 4.15 -9.06 -6.81
CA GLU A 214 2.80 -9.09 -6.23
C GLU A 214 2.21 -7.68 -6.01
N LEU A 215 2.97 -6.65 -6.35
CA LEU A 215 2.54 -5.26 -6.19
C LEU A 215 1.96 -4.69 -7.48
N ALA A 216 0.93 -3.88 -7.35
CA ALA A 216 0.47 -3.03 -8.43
C ALA A 216 1.58 -2.00 -8.75
N VAL A 217 1.86 -1.82 -10.03
CA VAL A 217 2.80 -0.79 -10.49
C VAL A 217 2.16 0.03 -11.60
N PRO A 218 2.60 1.26 -11.85
CA PRO A 218 2.10 2.07 -12.94
C PRO A 218 2.25 1.37 -14.29
N ALA A 219 1.47 1.82 -15.30
CA ALA A 219 1.62 1.35 -16.68
C ALA A 219 3.06 1.45 -17.17
N ASP A 220 3.43 0.63 -18.17
CA ASP A 220 4.76 0.68 -18.75
C ASP A 220 5.09 2.09 -19.26
N GLY A 221 6.26 2.59 -18.88
CA GLY A 221 6.67 3.97 -19.18
C GLY A 221 7.85 4.44 -18.35
N VAL A 222 8.17 5.72 -18.51
CA VAL A 222 9.18 6.45 -17.74
C VAL A 222 8.48 7.49 -16.88
N TYR A 223 8.91 7.60 -15.63
CA TYR A 223 8.33 8.45 -14.60
C TYR A 223 9.42 9.26 -13.89
N ALA A 224 9.06 10.44 -13.43
CA ALA A 224 9.83 11.19 -12.45
C ALA A 224 9.44 10.74 -11.04
N GLY A 225 10.41 10.67 -10.13
CA GLY A 225 10.13 10.30 -8.75
C GLY A 225 11.36 10.30 -7.88
N TRP A 226 11.31 9.56 -6.79
CA TRP A 226 12.37 9.51 -5.78
C TRP A 226 12.75 8.07 -5.47
N LEU A 227 14.03 7.86 -5.17
CA LEU A 227 14.52 6.63 -4.56
C LEU A 227 15.04 6.95 -3.16
N ARG A 228 14.59 6.21 -2.15
CA ARG A 228 15.05 6.33 -0.77
C ARG A 228 15.53 4.96 -0.26
N VAL A 229 16.72 4.90 0.31
CA VAL A 229 17.18 3.73 1.07
C VAL A 229 16.51 3.76 2.44
N LEU A 230 15.85 2.67 2.84
CA LEU A 230 14.96 2.68 4.01
C LEU A 230 15.68 2.86 5.34
N GLU A 231 16.91 2.34 5.45
CA GLU A 231 17.61 2.30 6.75
C GLU A 231 18.13 3.67 7.19
N ASP A 232 18.56 4.52 6.22
CA ASP A 232 19.29 5.76 6.54
C ASP A 232 19.31 6.79 5.42
N GLY A 233 18.50 6.57 4.35
CA GLY A 233 18.59 7.37 3.13
C GLY A 233 17.62 8.54 3.08
N GLU A 234 18.13 9.72 2.69
CA GLU A 234 17.30 10.80 2.20
C GLU A 234 16.77 10.47 0.80
N PRO A 235 15.56 10.90 0.44
CA PRO A 235 15.04 10.72 -0.91
C PRO A 235 15.95 11.36 -1.96
N GLN A 236 16.37 10.58 -2.95
CA GLN A 236 17.19 11.02 -4.07
C GLN A 236 16.33 11.10 -5.33
N PRO A 237 16.46 12.17 -6.16
CA PRO A 237 15.69 12.28 -7.39
C PRO A 237 16.05 11.16 -8.36
N ALA A 238 15.05 10.58 -8.98
CA ALA A 238 15.24 9.43 -9.86
C ALA A 238 14.34 9.49 -11.10
N ALA A 239 14.92 9.10 -12.25
CA ALA A 239 14.16 8.71 -13.44
C ALA A 239 13.86 7.21 -13.35
N ILE A 240 12.57 6.87 -13.41
CA ILE A 240 12.08 5.53 -13.10
C ILE A 240 11.47 4.91 -14.35
N SER A 241 11.97 3.76 -14.76
CA SER A 241 11.41 2.94 -15.84
C SER A 241 10.57 1.82 -15.26
N VAL A 242 9.33 1.69 -15.74
CA VAL A 242 8.45 0.54 -15.46
C VAL A 242 8.24 -0.21 -16.76
N GLY A 243 8.57 -1.49 -16.77
CA GLY A 243 8.44 -2.30 -17.97
C GLY A 243 8.54 -3.80 -17.72
N THR A 244 8.27 -4.58 -18.76
CA THR A 244 8.40 -6.03 -18.75
C THR A 244 9.63 -6.42 -19.56
N ASN A 245 10.60 -7.08 -18.94
CA ASN A 245 11.67 -7.77 -19.70
C ASN A 245 11.19 -9.19 -20.06
N PRO A 246 11.36 -9.64 -21.32
CA PRO A 246 11.13 -11.04 -21.66
C PRO A 246 12.18 -11.90 -20.95
N THR A 247 11.76 -12.75 -20.01
CA THR A 247 12.61 -13.81 -19.46
C THR A 247 12.59 -15.03 -20.40
N PHE A 248 13.61 -15.87 -20.34
CA PHE A 248 13.72 -17.08 -21.18
C PHE A 248 12.58 -18.09 -20.96
N ASP A 249 11.85 -18.00 -19.84
CA ASP A 249 10.75 -18.91 -19.48
C ASP A 249 9.36 -18.38 -19.87
N GLY A 250 9.27 -17.30 -20.65
CA GLY A 250 7.99 -16.76 -21.16
C GLY A 250 7.14 -16.03 -20.11
N VAL A 251 7.54 -15.98 -18.85
CA VAL A 251 6.93 -15.17 -17.81
C VAL A 251 7.48 -13.75 -17.90
N ARG A 252 6.60 -12.79 -18.12
CA ARG A 252 6.98 -11.37 -18.16
C ARG A 252 6.92 -10.80 -16.75
N ASP A 253 8.00 -10.89 -15.99
CA ASP A 253 8.10 -10.19 -14.70
C ASP A 253 8.21 -8.69 -14.95
N ARG A 254 7.31 -7.92 -14.36
CA ARG A 254 7.40 -6.45 -14.34
C ARG A 254 8.51 -6.04 -13.39
N ARG A 255 9.27 -5.03 -13.78
CA ARG A 255 10.37 -4.47 -13.01
C ARG A 255 10.22 -2.97 -12.90
N VAL A 256 10.67 -2.44 -11.79
CA VAL A 256 10.89 -1.01 -11.57
C VAL A 256 12.39 -0.79 -11.55
N GLU A 257 12.88 0.00 -12.48
CA GLU A 257 14.30 0.36 -12.60
C GLU A 257 14.45 1.86 -12.34
N ALA A 258 15.19 2.23 -11.30
CA ALA A 258 15.37 3.63 -10.91
C ALA A 258 16.81 4.08 -11.15
N TYR A 259 17.01 5.08 -12.00
CA TYR A 259 18.27 5.79 -12.16
C TYR A 259 18.27 7.01 -11.23
N VAL A 260 19.12 7.00 -10.22
CA VAL A 260 19.31 8.16 -9.33
C VAL A 260 20.11 9.22 -10.06
N LEU A 261 19.54 10.42 -10.21
CA LEU A 261 20.13 11.49 -10.99
C LEU A 261 21.52 11.88 -10.46
N ASP A 262 22.47 12.01 -11.38
CA ASP A 262 23.85 12.46 -11.12
C ASP A 262 24.64 11.59 -10.14
N ARG A 263 24.19 10.38 -9.85
CA ARG A 263 24.86 9.46 -8.95
C ARG A 263 25.29 8.19 -9.70
N THR A 264 26.59 7.95 -9.71
CA THR A 264 27.19 6.74 -10.28
C THR A 264 27.97 5.93 -9.24
N ASP A 265 28.04 6.46 -8.03
CA ASP A 265 28.82 5.97 -6.89
C ASP A 265 28.00 5.14 -5.89
N LEU A 266 26.67 5.00 -6.12
CA LEU A 266 25.80 4.30 -5.19
C LEU A 266 25.99 2.77 -5.30
N ASP A 267 26.21 2.14 -4.14
CA ASP A 267 26.10 0.70 -3.98
C ASP A 267 24.78 0.36 -3.29
N LEU A 268 23.80 -0.04 -4.10
CA LEU A 268 22.42 -0.29 -3.65
C LEU A 268 22.07 -1.79 -3.63
N TYR A 269 22.94 -2.67 -4.11
CA TYR A 269 22.65 -4.11 -4.14
C TYR A 269 22.38 -4.67 -2.74
N GLY A 270 21.30 -5.43 -2.60
CA GLY A 270 20.86 -5.99 -1.33
C GLY A 270 20.25 -4.97 -0.36
N ARG A 271 20.23 -3.66 -0.70
CA ARG A 271 19.58 -2.64 0.13
C ARG A 271 18.08 -2.61 -0.15
N ARG A 272 17.30 -2.42 0.91
CA ARG A 272 15.86 -2.15 0.75
C ARG A 272 15.63 -0.69 0.42
N VAL A 273 14.93 -0.45 -0.66
CA VAL A 273 14.62 0.90 -1.16
C VAL A 273 13.12 1.08 -1.34
N GLU A 274 12.68 2.31 -1.19
CA GLU A 274 11.41 2.80 -1.67
C GLU A 274 11.62 3.57 -2.95
N VAL A 275 10.83 3.25 -3.98
CA VAL A 275 10.78 4.00 -5.25
C VAL A 275 9.39 4.60 -5.36
N SER A 276 9.28 5.94 -5.26
CA SER A 276 8.01 6.67 -5.31
C SER A 276 7.86 7.44 -6.61
N PHE A 277 6.63 7.45 -7.16
CA PHE A 277 6.29 8.02 -8.46
C PHE A 277 5.62 9.38 -8.29
N VAL A 278 6.11 10.41 -8.96
CA VAL A 278 5.58 11.79 -8.89
C VAL A 278 4.82 12.17 -10.14
N GLY A 279 5.35 11.88 -11.32
CA GLY A 279 4.69 12.22 -12.58
C GLY A 279 5.16 11.36 -13.75
N ARG A 280 4.28 11.16 -14.73
CA ARG A 280 4.61 10.39 -15.94
C ARG A 280 5.33 11.25 -16.97
N ILE A 281 6.50 10.81 -17.43
CA ILE A 281 7.29 11.49 -18.46
C ILE A 281 6.82 11.06 -19.85
N ARG A 282 6.72 9.75 -20.09
CA ARG A 282 6.30 9.17 -21.38
C ARG A 282 5.94 7.69 -21.28
N GLY A 283 5.33 7.17 -22.32
CA GLY A 283 5.21 5.71 -22.52
C GLY A 283 6.51 5.07 -22.99
N MET A 284 6.53 3.74 -23.09
CA MET A 284 7.66 3.01 -23.66
C MET A 284 7.77 3.25 -25.17
N VAL A 285 9.01 3.41 -25.64
CA VAL A 285 9.35 3.52 -27.07
C VAL A 285 10.39 2.47 -27.41
N LYS A 286 10.40 2.07 -28.68
CA LYS A 286 11.47 1.24 -29.25
C LYS A 286 12.52 2.16 -29.88
N PHE A 287 13.77 1.77 -29.76
CA PHE A 287 14.91 2.51 -30.31
C PHE A 287 15.57 1.70 -31.41
N ASP A 288 15.95 2.38 -32.50
CA ASP A 288 16.64 1.76 -33.61
C ASP A 288 18.18 1.68 -33.40
N GLY A 289 18.68 2.38 -32.37
CA GLY A 289 20.10 2.39 -32.03
C GLY A 289 20.42 2.93 -30.65
N ILE A 290 21.69 2.73 -30.25
CA ILE A 290 22.19 3.15 -28.93
C ILE A 290 22.20 4.68 -28.79
N ASP A 291 22.55 5.41 -29.83
CA ASP A 291 22.63 6.88 -29.78
C ASP A 291 21.27 7.53 -29.52
N GLU A 292 20.21 7.00 -30.16
CA GLU A 292 18.83 7.43 -29.93
C GLU A 292 18.39 7.12 -28.50
N LEU A 293 18.71 5.92 -28.00
CA LEU A 293 18.43 5.53 -26.62
C LEU A 293 19.10 6.50 -25.63
N VAL A 294 20.40 6.77 -25.80
CA VAL A 294 21.16 7.64 -24.89
C VAL A 294 20.61 9.08 -24.92
N THR A 295 20.28 9.58 -26.10
CA THR A 295 19.66 10.93 -26.26
C THR A 295 18.34 10.99 -25.52
N THR A 296 17.48 10.01 -25.71
CA THR A 296 16.17 9.95 -25.05
C THR A 296 16.28 9.83 -23.51
N ILE A 297 17.26 9.04 -23.00
CA ILE A 297 17.49 8.96 -21.55
C ILE A 297 17.91 10.32 -20.98
N ARG A 298 18.74 11.10 -21.71
CA ARG A 298 19.11 12.46 -21.26
C ARG A 298 17.90 13.39 -21.21
N ASP A 299 17.06 13.35 -22.24
CA ASP A 299 15.80 14.11 -22.26
C ASP A 299 14.86 13.70 -21.10
N ASP A 300 14.78 12.41 -20.77
CA ASP A 300 14.00 11.91 -19.64
C ASP A 300 14.56 12.43 -18.31
N VAL A 301 15.89 12.47 -18.14
CA VAL A 301 16.56 13.04 -16.96
C VAL A 301 16.25 14.52 -16.81
N ASP A 302 16.33 15.30 -17.90
CA ASP A 302 16.03 16.74 -17.87
C ASP A 302 14.53 16.99 -17.53
N ARG A 303 13.61 16.20 -18.09
CA ARG A 303 12.19 16.27 -17.74
C ARG A 303 11.94 15.84 -16.29
N THR A 304 12.67 14.85 -15.78
CA THR A 304 12.62 14.45 -14.37
C THR A 304 12.98 15.63 -13.47
N ARG A 305 14.10 16.33 -13.76
CA ARG A 305 14.49 17.53 -13.01
C ARG A 305 13.39 18.58 -13.02
N ALA A 306 12.82 18.88 -14.18
CA ALA A 306 11.78 19.88 -14.32
C ALA A 306 10.53 19.52 -13.51
N LEU A 307 10.06 18.25 -13.57
CA LEU A 307 8.89 17.77 -12.82
C LEU A 307 9.11 17.80 -11.30
N LEU A 308 10.33 17.51 -10.84
CA LEU A 308 10.68 17.52 -9.43
C LEU A 308 11.07 18.92 -8.90
N GLY A 309 11.02 19.97 -9.76
CA GLY A 309 11.37 21.33 -9.36
C GLY A 309 12.84 21.52 -9.01
N LEU A 310 13.73 20.69 -9.56
CA LEU A 310 15.16 20.79 -9.31
C LEU A 310 15.77 21.83 -10.27
N THR A 311 16.45 22.80 -9.70
CA THR A 311 17.26 23.77 -10.49
C THR A 311 18.47 23.06 -11.08
N THR A 312 18.75 23.32 -12.36
CA THR A 312 19.99 22.91 -13.03
C THR A 312 21.22 23.57 -12.43
#